data_77f9111bf241f07f9d0246af0f15c75e
#
_entry.id   77f9111bf241f07f9d0246af0f15c75e
#
_cell.length_a   1.000
_cell.length_b   1.000
_cell.length_c   1.000
_cell.angle_alpha   90.00
_cell.angle_beta   90.00
_cell.angle_gamma   90.00
#
_symmetry.space_group_name_H-M   'P 1'
#
loop_
_entity.id
_entity.type
_entity.pdbx_description
1 polymer ?
#
loop_
_entity_poly.entity_id
_entity_poly.type
_entity_poly.pdbx_seq_one_letter_code
_entity_poly.pdbx_strand_id
1 'polypeptide(L)'
;MRIERRYTKDTQGTQSTDCTRDAAYAGIAFRLTTSEIRNPDGSVVFKLDNVEVPEFWSQVASDVLAQKYFRKAGVPARLKKVEENSVPSFLWRSVADEDALSLLPEKERMVGEQSSKQVFDRLAGTWTYWGWKGGYFDSEEDAQAFLDELRYMLATQMCA
;
A
#
# COMPACT_ATOMS: atom_id res chain seq x y z
N MET A 1 13.44 -17.97 8.90
CA MET A 1 12.76 -17.35 10.08
C MET A 1 11.28 -17.68 9.97
N ARG A 2 10.74 -18.23 11.05
CA ARG A 2 9.31 -18.54 11.18
C ARG A 2 8.58 -17.31 11.73
N ILE A 3 7.45 -16.96 11.12
CA ILE A 3 6.61 -15.81 11.52
C ILE A 3 5.25 -16.31 11.98
N GLU A 4 4.86 -15.96 13.20
CA GLU A 4 3.53 -16.23 13.72
C GLU A 4 2.63 -15.00 13.56
N ARG A 5 1.43 -15.19 13.00
CA ARG A 5 0.42 -14.13 12.91
C ARG A 5 -0.07 -13.74 14.30
N ARG A 6 -0.10 -12.47 14.60
CA ARG A 6 -0.58 -11.93 15.88
C ARG A 6 -1.82 -11.05 15.71
N TYR A 7 -1.79 -10.15 14.77
CA TYR A 7 -2.83 -9.16 14.53
C TYR A 7 -3.76 -9.54 13.37
N THR A 8 -3.30 -10.39 12.47
CA THR A 8 -4.02 -10.82 11.26
C THR A 8 -4.45 -12.29 11.30
N LYS A 9 -4.65 -12.85 12.51
CA LYS A 9 -5.03 -14.27 12.70
C LYS A 9 -6.36 -14.65 12.03
N ASP A 10 -7.34 -13.76 12.13
CA ASP A 10 -8.70 -14.03 11.65
C ASP A 10 -8.85 -13.91 10.13
N THR A 11 -7.82 -13.44 9.44
CA THR A 11 -7.82 -13.28 7.99
C THR A 11 -7.42 -14.55 7.23
N GLN A 12 -6.99 -15.61 7.92
CA GLN A 12 -6.61 -16.89 7.31
C GLN A 12 -7.78 -17.67 6.66
N GLY A 13 -9.03 -17.29 6.95
CA GLY A 13 -10.23 -17.99 6.45
C GLY A 13 -10.73 -17.50 5.09
N THR A 14 -10.26 -16.41 4.60
CA THR A 14 -10.66 -15.87 3.30
C THR A 14 -9.68 -16.35 2.23
N GLN A 15 -9.83 -17.59 1.80
CA GLN A 15 -9.29 -18.03 0.51
C GLN A 15 -10.06 -17.31 -0.61
N SER A 16 -9.81 -16.05 -0.77
CA SER A 16 -10.05 -15.38 -2.01
C SER A 16 -8.84 -15.66 -2.90
N THR A 17 -9.08 -16.21 -4.07
CA THR A 17 -8.10 -16.42 -5.13
C THR A 17 -7.49 -15.12 -5.65
N ASP A 18 -8.00 -14.00 -5.21
CA ASP A 18 -7.40 -12.68 -5.28
C ASP A 18 -6.67 -12.49 -3.94
N CYS A 19 -5.33 -12.67 -3.92
CA CYS A 19 -4.46 -12.46 -2.75
C CYS A 19 -4.71 -11.05 -2.21
N THR A 20 -5.67 -10.94 -1.33
CA THR A 20 -6.37 -9.71 -1.08
C THR A 20 -5.45 -8.77 -0.32
N ARG A 21 -4.97 -7.77 -1.03
CA ARG A 21 -4.39 -6.56 -0.43
C ARG A 21 -5.20 -6.07 0.77
N ASP A 22 -6.45 -6.49 0.88
CA ASP A 22 -7.39 -6.05 1.89
C ASP A 22 -7.45 -6.94 3.14
N ALA A 23 -6.93 -8.18 3.12
CA ALA A 23 -7.01 -9.07 4.29
C ALA A 23 -6.32 -8.47 5.53
N ALA A 24 -5.17 -7.84 5.37
CA ALA A 24 -4.45 -7.17 6.47
C ALA A 24 -5.20 -5.96 7.03
N TYR A 25 -6.12 -5.38 6.27
CA TYR A 25 -6.89 -4.19 6.64
C TYR A 25 -8.35 -4.50 7.02
N ALA A 26 -8.77 -5.75 7.00
CA ALA A 26 -10.18 -6.15 7.18
C ALA A 26 -10.82 -5.66 8.49
N GLY A 27 -10.02 -5.48 9.55
CA GLY A 27 -10.46 -4.93 10.82
C GLY A 27 -10.28 -3.41 10.98
N ILE A 28 -9.87 -2.70 9.92
CA ILE A 28 -9.56 -1.27 9.96
C ILE A 28 -10.54 -0.50 9.09
N ALA A 29 -11.32 0.38 9.70
CA ALA A 29 -12.16 1.32 8.96
C ALA A 29 -11.30 2.43 8.33
N PHE A 30 -11.63 2.83 7.10
CA PHE A 30 -10.96 3.91 6.37
C PHE A 30 -11.94 5.05 6.09
N ARG A 31 -11.43 6.27 6.05
CA ARG A 31 -12.17 7.49 5.70
C ARG A 31 -11.45 8.25 4.60
N LEU A 32 -12.20 9.09 3.90
CA LEU A 32 -11.64 10.06 2.98
C LEU A 32 -11.46 11.41 3.70
N THR A 33 -10.34 12.06 3.46
CA THR A 33 -10.03 13.39 4.00
C THR A 33 -9.37 14.25 2.94
N THR A 34 -9.24 15.55 3.22
CA THR A 34 -8.46 16.47 2.40
C THR A 34 -7.20 16.86 3.15
N SER A 35 -6.05 16.83 2.48
CA SER A 35 -4.80 17.39 2.99
C SER A 35 -4.52 18.72 2.30
N GLU A 36 -4.31 19.78 3.08
CA GLU A 36 -4.10 21.14 2.57
C GLU A 36 -3.03 21.89 3.35
N ILE A 37 -2.16 22.59 2.63
CA ILE A 37 -1.20 23.56 3.21
C ILE A 37 -1.55 24.93 2.67
N ARG A 38 -1.68 25.89 3.60
CA ARG A 38 -1.86 27.31 3.28
C ARG A 38 -0.68 28.15 3.80
N ASN A 39 -0.36 29.19 3.06
CA ASN A 39 0.51 30.26 3.53
C ASN A 39 -0.21 31.14 4.57
N PRO A 40 0.52 31.98 5.32
CA PRO A 40 -0.09 32.93 6.26
C PRO A 40 -1.05 33.93 5.59
N ASP A 41 -0.88 34.21 4.30
CA ASP A 41 -1.77 35.07 3.50
C ASP A 41 -3.05 34.35 3.01
N GLY A 42 -3.22 33.06 3.37
CA GLY A 42 -4.36 32.24 2.99
C GLY A 42 -4.23 31.53 1.63
N SER A 43 -3.18 31.82 0.85
CA SER A 43 -2.95 31.13 -0.42
C SER A 43 -2.66 29.64 -0.22
N VAL A 44 -3.23 28.78 -1.08
CA VAL A 44 -3.05 27.33 -1.02
C VAL A 44 -1.75 26.95 -1.72
N VAL A 45 -0.83 26.34 -0.96
CA VAL A 45 0.46 25.82 -1.47
C VAL A 45 0.33 24.39 -1.97
N PHE A 46 -0.47 23.60 -1.26
CA PHE A 46 -0.73 22.20 -1.57
C PHE A 46 -2.15 21.84 -1.19
N LYS A 47 -2.83 21.10 -2.05
CA LYS A 47 -4.13 20.53 -1.77
C LYS A 47 -4.25 19.17 -2.45
N LEU A 48 -4.70 18.18 -1.69
CA LEU A 48 -5.04 16.86 -2.19
C LEU A 48 -6.36 16.44 -1.55
N ASP A 49 -7.38 16.28 -2.38
CA ASP A 49 -8.70 15.79 -1.98
C ASP A 49 -8.78 14.27 -2.08
N ASN A 50 -9.75 13.67 -1.39
CA ASN A 50 -10.03 12.23 -1.40
C ASN A 50 -8.84 11.35 -0.95
N VAL A 51 -8.08 11.82 0.03
CA VAL A 51 -7.01 11.05 0.66
C VAL A 51 -7.63 9.98 1.55
N GLU A 52 -7.45 8.69 1.20
CA GLU A 52 -7.93 7.57 1.99
C GLU A 52 -6.92 7.22 3.09
N VAL A 53 -7.36 7.27 4.34
CA VAL A 53 -6.56 6.97 5.53
C VAL A 53 -7.37 6.15 6.54
N PRO A 54 -6.72 5.42 7.48
CA PRO A 54 -7.44 4.79 8.58
C PRO A 54 -8.26 5.84 9.36
N GLU A 55 -9.48 5.49 9.72
CA GLU A 55 -10.45 6.44 10.31
C GLU A 55 -9.93 7.11 11.60
N PHE A 56 -9.21 6.35 12.42
CA PHE A 56 -8.67 6.83 13.70
C PHE A 56 -7.42 7.72 13.57
N TRP A 57 -6.85 7.89 12.37
CA TRP A 57 -5.70 8.76 12.19
C TRP A 57 -6.07 10.22 12.40
N SER A 58 -5.19 10.94 13.13
CA SER A 58 -5.31 12.39 13.26
C SER A 58 -5.15 13.07 11.90
N GLN A 59 -5.67 14.31 11.77
CA GLN A 59 -5.48 15.11 10.56
C GLN A 59 -3.98 15.36 10.30
N VAL A 60 -3.21 15.63 11.35
CA VAL A 60 -1.75 15.85 11.24
C VAL A 60 -1.05 14.63 10.66
N ALA A 61 -1.36 13.42 11.14
CA ALA A 61 -0.78 12.18 10.61
C ALA A 61 -1.15 11.99 9.13
N SER A 62 -2.41 12.24 8.78
CA SER A 62 -2.90 12.18 7.40
C SER A 62 -2.19 13.17 6.48
N ASP A 63 -1.97 14.41 6.96
CA ASP A 63 -1.28 15.46 6.22
C ASP A 63 0.21 15.11 6.00
N VAL A 64 0.88 14.60 7.03
CA VAL A 64 2.29 14.16 6.90
C VAL A 64 2.40 13.05 5.87
N LEU A 65 1.50 12.04 5.91
CA LEU A 65 1.48 10.96 4.94
C LEU A 65 1.30 11.48 3.51
N ALA A 66 0.26 12.29 3.28
CA ALA A 66 -0.07 12.80 1.95
C ALA A 66 1.04 13.70 1.38
N GLN A 67 1.67 14.50 2.23
CA GLN A 67 2.67 15.47 1.79
C GLN A 67 4.06 14.89 1.59
N LYS A 68 4.46 13.90 2.39
CA LYS A 68 5.83 13.38 2.44
C LYS A 68 5.99 12.00 1.83
N TYR A 69 4.97 11.16 1.90
CA TYR A 69 5.08 9.75 1.51
C TYR A 69 4.34 9.41 0.22
N PHE A 70 3.27 10.11 -0.12
CA PHE A 70 2.58 9.87 -1.39
C PHE A 70 3.45 10.25 -2.57
N ARG A 71 3.50 9.38 -3.58
CA ARG A 71 4.00 9.71 -4.90
C ARG A 71 2.99 10.64 -5.57
N LYS A 72 3.39 11.87 -5.80
CA LYS A 72 2.48 12.93 -6.29
C LYS A 72 2.15 12.82 -7.77
N ALA A 73 2.99 12.13 -8.54
CA ALA A 73 2.82 11.93 -9.98
C ALA A 73 3.63 10.72 -10.46
N GLY A 74 3.39 10.30 -11.71
CA GLY A 74 4.20 9.27 -12.37
C GLY A 74 3.88 7.83 -11.92
N VAL A 75 2.76 7.62 -11.24
CA VAL A 75 2.26 6.28 -10.92
C VAL A 75 1.36 5.82 -12.06
N PRO A 76 1.65 4.71 -12.76
CA PRO A 76 0.78 4.20 -13.79
C PRO A 76 -0.61 3.86 -13.24
N ALA A 77 -1.67 4.36 -13.89
CA ALA A 77 -3.05 4.12 -13.47
C ALA A 77 -3.49 2.66 -13.63
N ARG A 78 -2.76 1.89 -14.44
CA ARG A 78 -2.98 0.45 -14.62
C ARG A 78 -1.66 -0.28 -14.51
N LEU A 79 -1.67 -1.32 -13.68
CA LEU A 79 -0.50 -2.13 -13.38
C LEU A 79 -0.80 -3.60 -13.67
N LYS A 80 0.20 -4.33 -14.14
CA LYS A 80 0.17 -5.79 -14.24
C LYS A 80 1.32 -6.40 -13.47
N LYS A 81 1.09 -7.61 -12.95
CA LYS A 81 2.12 -8.39 -12.27
C LYS A 81 3.04 -9.05 -13.29
N VAL A 82 4.33 -9.08 -12.97
CA VAL A 82 5.34 -9.80 -13.78
C VAL A 82 5.79 -11.01 -12.99
N GLU A 83 5.57 -12.19 -13.58
CA GLU A 83 6.04 -13.45 -13.00
C GLU A 83 7.55 -13.42 -12.82
N GLU A 84 7.99 -13.88 -11.67
CA GLU A 84 9.39 -14.02 -11.33
C GLU A 84 9.63 -15.43 -10.75
N ASN A 85 10.55 -16.19 -11.38
CA ASN A 85 10.91 -17.51 -10.93
C ASN A 85 11.42 -17.49 -9.48
N SER A 86 11.01 -18.48 -8.69
CA SER A 86 11.37 -18.63 -7.28
C SER A 86 10.88 -17.51 -6.35
N VAL A 87 9.91 -16.73 -6.80
CA VAL A 87 9.23 -15.71 -5.99
C VAL A 87 7.75 -16.03 -5.93
N PRO A 88 7.12 -16.06 -4.74
CA PRO A 88 5.68 -16.25 -4.61
C PRO A 88 4.88 -15.19 -5.35
N SER A 89 3.75 -15.57 -5.93
CA SER A 89 2.94 -14.68 -6.78
C SER A 89 2.47 -13.40 -6.09
N PHE A 90 2.24 -13.43 -4.79
CA PHE A 90 1.86 -12.24 -4.02
C PHE A 90 2.99 -11.20 -3.89
N LEU A 91 4.25 -11.61 -4.10
CA LEU A 91 5.44 -10.75 -4.11
C LEU A 91 5.89 -10.33 -5.51
N TRP A 92 5.25 -10.81 -6.57
CA TRP A 92 5.60 -10.39 -7.91
C TRP A 92 5.50 -8.87 -8.06
N ARG A 93 6.52 -8.28 -8.66
CA ARG A 93 6.55 -6.85 -8.93
C ARG A 93 5.45 -6.45 -9.90
N SER A 94 4.94 -5.26 -9.73
CA SER A 94 4.00 -4.65 -10.67
C SER A 94 4.74 -3.68 -11.58
N VAL A 95 4.40 -3.71 -12.86
CA VAL A 95 4.86 -2.78 -13.90
C VAL A 95 3.68 -2.11 -14.57
N ALA A 96 3.92 -1.05 -15.33
CA ALA A 96 2.90 -0.43 -16.17
C ALA A 96 2.28 -1.46 -17.12
N ASP A 97 0.96 -1.50 -17.18
CA ASP A 97 0.22 -2.27 -18.19
C ASP A 97 -0.03 -1.34 -19.39
N GLU A 98 0.90 -1.36 -20.34
CA GLU A 98 0.86 -0.47 -21.49
C GLU A 98 -0.41 -0.67 -22.34
N ASP A 99 -0.90 -1.90 -22.46
CA ASP A 99 -2.11 -2.21 -23.22
C ASP A 99 -3.33 -1.58 -22.55
N ALA A 100 -3.48 -1.78 -21.24
CA ALA A 100 -4.58 -1.17 -20.48
C ALA A 100 -4.46 0.36 -20.37
N LEU A 101 -3.24 0.89 -20.29
CA LEU A 101 -2.98 2.34 -20.29
C LEU A 101 -3.31 3.00 -21.63
N SER A 102 -3.08 2.30 -22.75
CA SER A 102 -3.38 2.83 -24.07
C SER A 102 -4.86 3.15 -24.28
N LEU A 103 -5.74 2.46 -23.55
CA LEU A 103 -7.20 2.67 -23.58
C LEU A 103 -7.64 3.92 -22.80
N LEU A 104 -6.75 4.51 -21.99
CA LEU A 104 -7.04 5.70 -21.20
C LEU A 104 -6.59 6.97 -21.96
N PRO A 105 -7.27 8.11 -21.73
CA PRO A 105 -6.77 9.41 -22.16
C PRO A 105 -5.36 9.66 -21.62
N GLU A 106 -4.50 10.29 -22.36
CA GLU A 106 -3.08 10.51 -22.02
C GLU A 106 -2.88 11.09 -20.61
N LYS A 107 -3.70 12.09 -20.23
CA LYS A 107 -3.65 12.74 -18.92
C LYS A 107 -4.09 11.84 -17.74
N GLU A 108 -4.73 10.70 -18.01
CA GLU A 108 -5.21 9.76 -17.00
C GLU A 108 -4.32 8.53 -16.87
N ARG A 109 -3.29 8.41 -17.73
CA ARG A 109 -2.36 7.27 -17.72
C ARG A 109 -1.43 7.28 -16.52
N MET A 110 -1.02 8.47 -16.08
CA MET A 110 -0.14 8.67 -14.94
C MET A 110 -0.86 9.49 -13.87
N VAL A 111 -0.92 8.95 -12.67
CA VAL A 111 -1.65 9.53 -11.53
C VAL A 111 -0.73 9.71 -10.31
N GLY A 112 -1.26 10.28 -9.25
CA GLY A 112 -0.65 10.28 -7.91
C GLY A 112 -1.26 9.19 -7.03
N GLU A 113 -0.59 8.89 -5.93
CA GLU A 113 -1.16 8.06 -4.86
C GLU A 113 -2.23 8.86 -4.10
N GLN A 114 -3.32 8.18 -3.72
CA GLN A 114 -4.44 8.77 -2.98
C GLN A 114 -4.84 7.95 -1.76
N SER A 115 -4.33 6.73 -1.63
CA SER A 115 -4.63 5.85 -0.50
C SER A 115 -3.38 5.53 0.30
N SER A 116 -3.50 5.62 1.62
CA SER A 116 -2.47 5.17 2.55
C SER A 116 -2.09 3.69 2.34
N LYS A 117 -3.04 2.86 1.90
CA LYS A 117 -2.79 1.46 1.54
C LYS A 117 -1.72 1.32 0.47
N GLN A 118 -1.68 2.24 -0.51
CA GLN A 118 -0.66 2.22 -1.56
C GLN A 118 0.75 2.40 -0.98
N VAL A 119 0.89 3.25 0.05
CA VAL A 119 2.17 3.44 0.75
C VAL A 119 2.53 2.22 1.58
N PHE A 120 1.59 1.70 2.37
CA PHE A 120 1.81 0.54 3.22
C PHE A 120 2.16 -0.71 2.40
N ASP A 121 1.41 -0.96 1.32
CA ASP A 121 1.64 -2.08 0.41
C ASP A 121 3.00 -1.98 -0.28
N ARG A 122 3.38 -0.79 -0.69
CA ARG A 122 4.67 -0.54 -1.34
C ARG A 122 5.85 -0.79 -0.39
N LEU A 123 5.76 -0.32 0.84
CA LEU A 123 6.80 -0.51 1.86
C LEU A 123 6.87 -1.97 2.30
N ALA A 124 5.76 -2.51 2.79
CA ALA A 124 5.67 -3.87 3.27
C ALA A 124 6.03 -4.90 2.18
N GLY A 125 5.52 -4.70 0.97
CA GLY A 125 5.82 -5.58 -0.17
C GLY A 125 7.31 -5.56 -0.54
N THR A 126 7.94 -4.39 -0.57
CA THR A 126 9.37 -4.29 -0.87
C THR A 126 10.23 -4.98 0.18
N TRP A 127 9.95 -4.76 1.47
CA TRP A 127 10.72 -5.37 2.56
C TRP A 127 10.52 -6.88 2.62
N THR A 128 9.30 -7.36 2.39
CA THR A 128 9.03 -8.79 2.30
C THR A 128 9.74 -9.43 1.11
N TYR A 129 9.72 -8.77 -0.05
CA TYR A 129 10.45 -9.22 -1.24
C TYR A 129 11.95 -9.34 -0.96
N TRP A 130 12.57 -8.34 -0.34
CA TRP A 130 13.99 -8.41 0.04
C TRP A 130 14.26 -9.53 1.04
N GLY A 131 13.37 -9.71 2.02
CA GLY A 131 13.45 -10.82 2.97
C GLY A 131 13.38 -12.19 2.29
N TRP A 132 12.47 -12.34 1.31
CA TRP A 132 12.37 -13.55 0.51
C TRP A 132 13.64 -13.83 -0.29
N LYS A 133 14.12 -12.85 -1.06
CA LYS A 133 15.36 -12.96 -1.85
C LYS A 133 16.59 -13.19 -0.98
N GLY A 134 16.59 -12.70 0.24
CA GLY A 134 17.65 -12.91 1.23
C GLY A 134 17.56 -14.24 2.00
N GLY A 135 16.51 -15.06 1.74
CA GLY A 135 16.34 -16.35 2.40
C GLY A 135 15.98 -16.23 3.89
N TYR A 136 15.32 -15.14 4.30
CA TYR A 136 14.98 -14.94 5.72
C TYR A 136 13.75 -15.73 6.18
N PHE A 137 12.87 -16.13 5.29
CA PHE A 137 11.66 -16.88 5.61
C PHE A 137 11.88 -18.38 5.38
N ASP A 138 11.28 -19.20 6.23
CA ASP A 138 11.36 -20.65 6.14
C ASP A 138 10.34 -21.21 5.14
N SER A 139 9.22 -20.47 4.91
CA SER A 139 8.15 -20.85 3.98
C SER A 139 7.47 -19.62 3.34
N GLU A 140 6.62 -19.87 2.35
CA GLU A 140 5.76 -18.83 1.74
C GLU A 140 4.74 -18.30 2.75
N GLU A 141 4.21 -19.15 3.63
CA GLU A 141 3.29 -18.77 4.68
C GLU A 141 3.93 -17.79 5.67
N ASP A 142 5.21 -17.98 6.01
CA ASP A 142 5.95 -17.06 6.86
C ASP A 142 6.14 -15.70 6.19
N ALA A 143 6.45 -15.68 4.90
CA ALA A 143 6.57 -14.45 4.12
C ALA A 143 5.23 -13.71 4.01
N GLN A 144 4.13 -14.45 3.78
CA GLN A 144 2.78 -13.87 3.72
C GLN A 144 2.36 -13.34 5.09
N ALA A 145 2.65 -14.08 6.18
CA ALA A 145 2.38 -13.62 7.54
C ALA A 145 3.14 -12.31 7.83
N PHE A 146 4.43 -12.24 7.49
CA PHE A 146 5.22 -11.02 7.66
C PHE A 146 4.63 -9.83 6.89
N LEU A 147 4.24 -10.05 5.63
CA LEU A 147 3.64 -9.02 4.79
C LEU A 147 2.36 -8.46 5.41
N ASP A 148 1.46 -9.33 5.87
CA ASP A 148 0.17 -8.93 6.42
C ASP A 148 0.32 -8.24 7.78
N GLU A 149 1.13 -8.81 8.68
CA GLU A 149 1.43 -8.20 9.98
C GLU A 149 2.05 -6.81 9.83
N LEU A 150 2.99 -6.65 8.89
CA LEU A 150 3.65 -5.37 8.65
C LEU A 150 2.70 -4.32 8.06
N ARG A 151 1.80 -4.69 7.16
CA ARG A 151 0.73 -3.82 6.66
C ARG A 151 -0.16 -3.32 7.78
N TYR A 152 -0.58 -4.24 8.65
CA TYR A 152 -1.37 -3.91 9.83
C TYR A 152 -0.63 -2.94 10.75
N MET A 153 0.63 -3.23 11.05
CA MET A 153 1.47 -2.39 11.93
C MET A 153 1.67 -0.98 11.37
N LEU A 154 1.87 -0.85 10.04
CA LEU A 154 1.96 0.47 9.38
C LEU A 154 0.62 1.21 9.46
N ALA A 155 -0.49 0.55 9.17
CA ALA A 155 -1.82 1.17 9.21
C ALA A 155 -2.23 1.60 10.62
N THR A 156 -1.78 0.88 11.65
CA THR A 156 -2.09 1.18 13.06
C THR A 156 -1.03 2.04 13.75
N GLN A 157 -0.05 2.55 13.01
CA GLN A 157 1.04 3.40 13.54
C GLN A 157 1.88 2.69 14.64
N MET A 158 1.97 1.36 14.60
CA MET A 158 2.83 0.60 15.50
C MET A 158 4.30 0.64 15.07
N CYS A 159 4.55 0.93 13.81
CA CYS A 159 5.88 1.18 13.25
C CYS A 159 5.81 2.36 12.27
N ALA A 160 6.90 3.11 12.14
CA ALA A 160 7.05 4.27 11.27
C ALA A 160 8.22 4.07 10.30
#